data_603d091da677eb5c5578e24b18298cc5
#
_entry.id   603d091da677eb5c5578e24b18298cc5
#
_cell.length_a   1.000
_cell.length_b   1.000
_cell.length_c   1.000
_cell.angle_alpha   90.00
_cell.angle_beta   90.00
_cell.angle_gamma   90.00
#
_symmetry.space_group_name_H-M   'P 1'
#
loop_
_entity.id
_entity.type
_entity.pdbx_description
1 polymer ?
#
loop_
_entity_poly.entity_id
_entity_poly.type
_entity_poly.pdbx_seq_one_letter_code
_entity_poly.pdbx_strand_id
1 'polypeptide(L)'
;LILVSAIAVAVYVFRLLWTGHRMNCIRIMTAVLLPLLLFAGYQKVLLPACGVTDNGPKEALSIPFQQTARYVRDYGDEVTEEEAEIIGQVLDYENLAELYDPITSDPVKYTYHAETTGDLLDYFGVWFRQLLKHPGSAVEATMNNAYGWFYQEGYAHNYLMTPTIDGQEIRWEIVQPEKLAGVRQVMERVAKLLSRVPVVNWFENAGFVSWMTILAAAVWIGSGRKKYLLSALPLLVALLVCVASPTFNYQVRYIMPVMFCVPYLLPMVLQSL
;
A
#
# COMPACT_ATOMS: atom_id res chain seq x y z
N LEU A 1 5.45 -4.50 4.49
CA LEU A 1 6.91 -4.33 4.31
C LEU A 1 7.69 -4.88 5.51
N ILE A 2 7.41 -4.45 6.75
CA ILE A 2 8.13 -4.89 7.97
C ILE A 2 8.08 -6.41 8.12
N LEU A 3 6.91 -7.04 7.98
CA LEU A 3 6.74 -8.49 8.14
C LEU A 3 7.59 -9.28 7.12
N VAL A 4 7.60 -8.85 5.86
CA VAL A 4 8.35 -9.54 4.80
C VAL A 4 9.85 -9.32 4.94
N SER A 5 10.26 -8.10 5.30
CA SER A 5 11.65 -7.84 5.63
C SER A 5 12.09 -8.71 6.82
N ALA A 6 11.24 -8.86 7.84
CA ALA A 6 11.51 -9.73 8.98
C ALA A 6 11.63 -11.21 8.58
N ILE A 7 10.76 -11.71 7.70
CA ILE A 7 10.84 -13.10 7.18
C ILE A 7 12.12 -13.29 6.36
N ALA A 8 12.44 -12.37 5.44
CA ALA A 8 13.66 -12.46 4.64
C ALA A 8 14.92 -12.47 5.51
N VAL A 9 14.96 -11.62 6.53
CA VAL A 9 16.06 -11.59 7.50
C VAL A 9 16.11 -12.85 8.35
N ALA A 10 14.97 -13.37 8.81
CA ALA A 10 14.91 -14.62 9.56
C ALA A 10 15.47 -15.80 8.75
N VAL A 11 15.11 -15.91 7.47
CA VAL A 11 15.64 -16.92 6.56
C VAL A 11 17.15 -16.76 6.38
N TYR A 12 17.64 -15.53 6.22
CA TYR A 12 19.06 -15.25 6.06
C TYR A 12 19.86 -15.55 7.33
N VAL A 13 19.34 -15.16 8.50
CA VAL A 13 19.92 -15.47 9.82
C VAL A 13 19.97 -16.98 10.04
N PHE A 14 18.90 -17.70 9.74
CA PHE A 14 18.86 -19.16 9.83
C PHE A 14 19.97 -19.81 8.97
N ARG A 15 20.14 -19.33 7.74
CA ARG A 15 21.20 -19.79 6.85
C ARG A 15 22.61 -19.53 7.42
N LEU A 16 22.84 -18.35 8.01
CA LEU A 16 24.12 -18.01 8.63
C LEU A 16 24.41 -18.86 9.88
N LEU A 17 23.40 -19.15 10.67
CA LEU A 17 23.51 -20.06 11.83
C LEU A 17 23.92 -21.46 11.36
N TRP A 18 23.27 -21.94 10.31
CA TRP A 18 23.57 -23.25 9.71
C TRP A 18 25.00 -23.35 9.17
N THR A 19 25.52 -22.26 8.64
CA THR A 19 26.92 -22.18 8.10
C THR A 19 27.97 -21.83 9.16
N GLY A 20 27.61 -21.72 10.43
CA GLY A 20 28.54 -21.47 11.53
C GLY A 20 28.98 -20.01 11.73
N HIS A 21 28.39 -19.06 11.01
CA HIS A 21 28.75 -17.62 11.07
C HIS A 21 28.02 -16.86 12.20
N ARG A 22 28.16 -17.33 13.44
CA ARG A 22 27.42 -16.81 14.60
C ARG A 22 27.58 -15.29 14.83
N MET A 23 28.77 -14.74 14.65
CA MET A 23 29.00 -13.30 14.84
C MET A 23 28.25 -12.44 13.83
N ASN A 24 28.13 -12.90 12.58
CA ASN A 24 27.35 -12.20 11.56
C ASN A 24 25.83 -12.30 11.85
N CYS A 25 25.36 -13.39 12.45
CA CYS A 25 23.98 -13.51 12.90
C CYS A 25 23.65 -12.46 13.95
N ILE A 26 24.49 -12.29 14.97
CA ILE A 26 24.27 -11.30 16.03
C ILE A 26 24.19 -9.89 15.44
N ARG A 27 25.11 -9.52 14.54
CA ARG A 27 25.11 -8.20 13.89
C ARG A 27 23.83 -7.96 13.08
N ILE A 28 23.38 -8.96 12.32
CA ILE A 28 22.18 -8.84 11.51
C ILE A 28 20.94 -8.78 12.40
N MET A 29 20.86 -9.65 13.41
CA MET A 29 19.75 -9.60 14.37
C MET A 29 19.67 -8.23 15.06
N THR A 30 20.79 -7.68 15.51
CA THR A 30 20.82 -6.34 16.10
C THR A 30 20.39 -5.28 15.11
N ALA A 31 20.89 -5.33 13.88
CA ALA A 31 20.53 -4.38 12.83
C ALA A 31 19.04 -4.40 12.46
N VAL A 32 18.34 -5.50 12.71
CA VAL A 32 16.91 -5.64 12.44
C VAL A 32 16.07 -5.39 13.69
N LEU A 33 16.43 -5.99 14.81
CA LEU A 33 15.65 -5.87 16.04
C LEU A 33 15.69 -4.46 16.62
N LEU A 34 16.84 -3.78 16.55
CA LEU A 34 16.96 -2.43 17.09
C LEU A 34 16.02 -1.42 16.41
N PRO A 35 15.97 -1.30 15.06
CA PRO A 35 14.96 -0.45 14.41
C PRO A 35 13.53 -0.85 14.71
N LEU A 36 13.21 -2.15 14.80
CA LEU A 36 11.86 -2.61 15.14
C LEU A 36 11.46 -2.23 16.56
N LEU A 37 12.37 -2.37 17.53
CA LEU A 37 12.13 -1.96 18.91
C LEU A 37 11.99 -0.44 19.03
N LEU A 38 12.84 0.33 18.32
CA LEU A 38 12.73 1.78 18.27
C LEU A 38 11.41 2.22 17.64
N PHE A 39 11.00 1.56 16.56
CA PHE A 39 9.72 1.85 15.91
C PHE A 39 8.52 1.46 16.80
N ALA A 40 8.58 0.32 17.48
CA ALA A 40 7.55 -0.06 18.45
C ALA A 40 7.46 0.91 19.63
N GLY A 41 8.60 1.36 20.15
CA GLY A 41 8.67 2.40 21.19
C GLY A 41 8.11 3.74 20.70
N TYR A 42 8.45 4.14 19.49
CA TYR A 42 7.87 5.31 18.85
C TYR A 42 6.34 5.22 18.76
N GLN A 43 5.81 4.14 18.21
CA GLN A 43 4.37 3.94 18.03
C GLN A 43 3.59 3.81 19.35
N LYS A 44 4.12 3.03 20.30
CA LYS A 44 3.37 2.67 21.51
C LYS A 44 3.63 3.60 22.72
N VAL A 45 4.71 4.36 22.70
CA VAL A 45 5.09 5.23 23.81
C VAL A 45 5.08 6.69 23.39
N LEU A 46 5.83 7.05 22.34
CA LEU A 46 6.01 8.44 21.96
C LEU A 46 4.75 9.06 21.35
N LEU A 47 4.13 8.38 20.40
CA LEU A 47 2.92 8.91 19.74
C LEU A 47 1.77 9.13 20.75
N PRO A 48 1.40 8.17 21.61
CA PRO A 48 0.38 8.39 22.63
C PRO A 48 0.76 9.50 23.62
N ALA A 49 2.03 9.58 24.03
CA ALA A 49 2.51 10.65 24.90
C ALA A 49 2.41 12.05 24.27
N CYS A 50 2.45 12.12 22.92
CA CYS A 50 2.24 13.35 22.16
C CYS A 50 0.75 13.61 21.81
N GLY A 51 -0.18 12.80 22.32
CA GLY A 51 -1.61 12.94 22.06
C GLY A 51 -2.04 12.48 20.66
N VAL A 52 -1.21 11.71 19.97
CA VAL A 52 -1.55 11.11 18.68
C VAL A 52 -2.36 9.84 18.93
N THR A 53 -3.61 9.83 18.45
CA THR A 53 -4.51 8.67 18.54
C THR A 53 -4.30 7.74 17.34
N ASP A 54 -4.40 6.44 17.58
CA ASP A 54 -4.39 5.43 16.52
C ASP A 54 -5.71 5.48 15.73
N ASN A 55 -5.62 5.44 14.40
CA ASN A 55 -6.78 5.39 13.52
C ASN A 55 -7.44 3.99 13.46
N GLY A 56 -6.94 3.05 14.24
CA GLY A 56 -7.44 1.69 14.24
C GLY A 56 -7.05 0.89 12.98
N PRO A 57 -7.61 -0.33 12.84
CA PRO A 57 -7.25 -1.26 11.75
C PRO A 57 -7.88 -0.91 10.40
N LYS A 58 -8.73 0.09 10.30
CA LYS A 58 -9.54 0.41 9.10
C LYS A 58 -8.73 0.51 7.80
N GLU A 59 -7.48 1.00 7.88
CA GLU A 59 -6.61 1.11 6.71
C GLU A 59 -6.17 -0.28 6.19
N ALA A 60 -5.95 -1.23 7.10
CA ALA A 60 -5.59 -2.60 6.75
C ALA A 60 -6.78 -3.44 6.26
N LEU A 61 -8.00 -2.99 6.54
CA LEU A 61 -9.24 -3.72 6.26
C LEU A 61 -9.96 -3.23 5.00
N SER A 62 -9.33 -2.39 4.21
CA SER A 62 -9.98 -1.76 3.06
C SER A 62 -10.38 -2.73 1.97
N ILE A 63 -9.62 -3.82 1.73
CA ILE A 63 -10.03 -4.84 0.76
C ILE A 63 -11.34 -5.52 1.18
N PRO A 64 -11.44 -6.14 2.37
CA PRO A 64 -12.70 -6.76 2.75
C PRO A 64 -13.85 -5.76 2.80
N PHE A 65 -13.64 -4.52 3.26
CA PHE A 65 -14.68 -3.50 3.27
C PHE A 65 -15.17 -3.14 1.87
N GLN A 66 -14.25 -2.92 0.94
CA GLN A 66 -14.58 -2.61 -0.45
C GLN A 66 -15.29 -3.78 -1.16
N GLN A 67 -14.86 -5.00 -0.86
CA GLN A 67 -15.48 -6.22 -1.41
C GLN A 67 -16.89 -6.41 -0.87
N THR A 68 -17.12 -6.18 0.44
CA THR A 68 -18.45 -6.23 1.04
C THR A 68 -19.38 -5.15 0.46
N ALA A 69 -18.89 -3.92 0.32
CA ALA A 69 -19.68 -2.84 -0.28
C ALA A 69 -20.10 -3.15 -1.72
N ARG A 70 -19.18 -3.72 -2.51
CA ARG A 70 -19.46 -4.20 -3.86
C ARG A 70 -20.51 -5.33 -3.84
N TYR A 71 -20.37 -6.29 -2.92
CA TYR A 71 -21.31 -7.40 -2.78
C TYR A 71 -22.71 -6.89 -2.45
N VAL A 72 -22.83 -6.01 -1.45
CA VAL A 72 -24.12 -5.43 -1.05
C VAL A 72 -24.76 -4.64 -2.20
N ARG A 73 -23.97 -3.90 -2.98
CA ARG A 73 -24.47 -3.18 -4.15
C ARG A 73 -25.02 -4.10 -5.25
N ASP A 74 -24.27 -5.18 -5.56
CA ASP A 74 -24.57 -6.04 -6.71
C ASP A 74 -25.51 -7.20 -6.38
N TYR A 75 -25.54 -7.62 -5.11
CA TYR A 75 -26.26 -8.80 -4.60
C TYR A 75 -26.98 -8.52 -3.27
N GLY A 76 -27.47 -7.31 -3.06
CA GLY A 76 -28.13 -6.90 -1.82
C GLY A 76 -29.32 -7.78 -1.47
N ASP A 77 -30.09 -8.25 -2.47
CA ASP A 77 -31.22 -9.16 -2.27
C ASP A 77 -30.83 -10.54 -1.74
N GLU A 78 -29.55 -10.89 -1.81
CA GLU A 78 -29.04 -12.17 -1.30
C GLU A 78 -28.41 -12.06 0.10
N VAL A 79 -28.33 -10.85 0.67
CA VAL A 79 -27.86 -10.60 2.03
C VAL A 79 -29.00 -10.91 3.01
N THR A 80 -28.73 -11.81 3.95
CA THR A 80 -29.71 -12.14 4.99
C THR A 80 -29.79 -11.02 6.03
N GLU A 81 -30.91 -10.97 6.79
CA GLU A 81 -31.07 -10.00 7.90
C GLU A 81 -29.95 -10.15 8.94
N GLU A 82 -29.55 -11.39 9.26
CA GLU A 82 -28.42 -11.68 10.16
C GLU A 82 -27.09 -11.14 9.62
N GLU A 83 -26.82 -11.32 8.33
CA GLU A 83 -25.60 -10.77 7.70
C GLU A 83 -25.60 -9.24 7.68
N ALA A 84 -26.77 -8.64 7.41
CA ALA A 84 -26.93 -7.19 7.43
C ALA A 84 -26.65 -6.61 8.82
N GLU A 85 -27.17 -7.26 9.89
CA GLU A 85 -26.92 -6.85 11.27
C GLU A 85 -25.43 -6.95 11.63
N ILE A 86 -24.77 -8.06 11.28
CA ILE A 86 -23.34 -8.26 11.54
C ILE A 86 -22.48 -7.22 10.77
N ILE A 87 -22.80 -6.97 9.50
CA ILE A 87 -22.11 -5.93 8.73
C ILE A 87 -22.35 -4.56 9.36
N GLY A 88 -23.59 -4.29 9.81
CA GLY A 88 -24.00 -3.05 10.44
C GLY A 88 -23.31 -2.77 11.78
N GLN A 89 -22.74 -3.76 12.45
CA GLN A 89 -21.88 -3.56 13.64
C GLN A 89 -20.48 -3.04 13.31
N VAL A 90 -20.08 -3.10 12.04
CA VAL A 90 -18.73 -2.75 11.61
C VAL A 90 -18.71 -1.57 10.62
N LEU A 91 -19.71 -1.52 9.73
CA LEU A 91 -19.84 -0.54 8.65
C LEU A 91 -21.27 0.02 8.61
N ASP A 92 -21.46 1.18 8.01
CA ASP A 92 -22.78 1.74 7.73
C ASP A 92 -23.51 0.94 6.64
N TYR A 93 -24.18 -0.15 7.04
CA TYR A 93 -24.82 -1.07 6.11
C TYR A 93 -25.90 -0.40 5.24
N GLU A 94 -26.69 0.52 5.80
CA GLU A 94 -27.80 1.17 5.09
C GLU A 94 -27.32 1.97 3.86
N ASN A 95 -26.17 2.61 3.98
CA ASN A 95 -25.60 3.43 2.92
C ASN A 95 -24.47 2.71 2.14
N LEU A 96 -24.14 1.48 2.51
CA LEU A 96 -22.95 0.77 2.03
C LEU A 96 -22.90 0.60 0.51
N ALA A 97 -24.04 0.31 -0.12
CA ALA A 97 -24.15 0.15 -1.58
C ALA A 97 -23.87 1.47 -2.32
N GLU A 98 -24.34 2.59 -1.77
CA GLU A 98 -24.16 3.93 -2.37
C GLU A 98 -22.75 4.46 -2.14
N LEU A 99 -22.10 4.08 -1.03
CA LEU A 99 -20.75 4.47 -0.69
C LEU A 99 -19.68 3.72 -1.49
N TYR A 100 -20.06 2.66 -2.20
CA TYR A 100 -19.11 1.93 -3.04
C TYR A 100 -18.61 2.79 -4.19
N ASP A 101 -17.32 3.12 -4.15
CA ASP A 101 -16.58 3.76 -5.25
C ASP A 101 -15.54 2.78 -5.80
N PRO A 102 -15.59 2.41 -7.10
CA PRO A 102 -14.62 1.46 -7.66
C PRO A 102 -13.17 1.93 -7.58
N ILE A 103 -12.92 3.24 -7.46
CA ILE A 103 -11.57 3.82 -7.49
C ILE A 103 -10.95 3.91 -6.10
N THR A 104 -11.78 4.06 -5.05
CA THR A 104 -11.30 4.25 -3.68
C THR A 104 -12.19 3.56 -2.66
N SER A 105 -11.57 3.03 -1.62
CA SER A 105 -12.29 2.48 -0.47
C SER A 105 -12.57 3.51 0.64
N ASP A 106 -12.13 4.75 0.47
CA ASP A 106 -12.22 5.78 1.50
C ASP A 106 -13.66 6.02 1.99
N PRO A 107 -14.69 6.18 1.13
CA PRO A 107 -16.04 6.39 1.60
C PRO A 107 -16.54 5.26 2.50
N VAL A 108 -16.23 4.01 2.13
CA VAL A 108 -16.65 2.82 2.89
C VAL A 108 -15.88 2.71 4.21
N LYS A 109 -14.55 2.81 4.18
CA LYS A 109 -13.71 2.61 5.38
C LYS A 109 -13.92 3.70 6.44
N TYR A 110 -14.37 4.90 6.06
CA TYR A 110 -14.65 5.96 7.02
C TYR A 110 -15.92 5.69 7.85
N THR A 111 -16.75 4.75 7.44
CA THR A 111 -17.90 4.30 8.23
C THR A 111 -17.53 3.26 9.30
N TYR A 112 -16.28 2.81 9.34
CA TYR A 112 -15.81 1.81 10.30
C TYR A 112 -16.01 2.26 11.74
N HIS A 113 -16.73 1.44 12.51
CA HIS A 113 -17.09 1.73 13.91
C HIS A 113 -17.16 0.49 14.81
N ALA A 114 -16.55 -0.64 14.42
CA ALA A 114 -16.54 -1.83 15.27
C ALA A 114 -16.01 -1.53 16.68
N GLU A 115 -16.72 -1.94 17.70
CA GLU A 115 -16.38 -1.69 19.10
C GLU A 115 -15.49 -2.80 19.68
N THR A 116 -15.69 -4.04 19.22
CA THR A 116 -14.98 -5.20 19.74
C THR A 116 -14.25 -6.00 18.66
N THR A 117 -13.27 -6.79 19.09
CA THR A 117 -12.65 -7.78 18.20
C THR A 117 -13.63 -8.88 17.77
N GLY A 118 -14.66 -9.15 18.60
CA GLY A 118 -15.73 -10.09 18.28
C GLY A 118 -16.49 -9.66 17.03
N ASP A 119 -16.92 -8.39 16.96
CA ASP A 119 -17.65 -7.82 15.82
C ASP A 119 -16.87 -7.99 14.53
N LEU A 120 -15.55 -7.76 14.60
CA LEU A 120 -14.67 -7.98 13.44
C LEU A 120 -14.56 -9.45 13.03
N LEU A 121 -14.52 -10.38 13.97
CA LEU A 121 -14.46 -11.81 13.67
C LEU A 121 -15.75 -12.30 13.01
N ASP A 122 -16.89 -11.87 13.52
CA ASP A 122 -18.20 -12.20 12.96
C ASP A 122 -18.36 -11.58 11.56
N TYR A 123 -17.94 -10.33 11.38
CA TYR A 123 -17.86 -9.68 10.08
C TYR A 123 -16.99 -10.46 9.08
N PHE A 124 -15.80 -10.90 9.49
CA PHE A 124 -14.96 -11.71 8.61
C PHE A 124 -15.60 -13.04 8.24
N GLY A 125 -16.40 -13.62 9.13
CA GLY A 125 -17.21 -14.80 8.84
C GLY A 125 -18.23 -14.54 7.72
N VAL A 126 -18.93 -13.40 7.76
CA VAL A 126 -19.87 -12.96 6.71
C VAL A 126 -19.12 -12.69 5.41
N TRP A 127 -18.09 -11.84 5.46
CA TRP A 127 -17.27 -11.50 4.31
C TRP A 127 -16.73 -12.74 3.58
N PHE A 128 -16.23 -13.73 4.32
CA PHE A 128 -15.68 -14.95 3.72
C PHE A 128 -16.77 -15.80 3.04
N ARG A 129 -17.97 -15.89 3.61
CA ARG A 129 -19.11 -16.56 2.97
C ARG A 129 -19.50 -15.86 1.67
N GLN A 130 -19.58 -14.53 1.67
CA GLN A 130 -19.88 -13.70 0.49
C GLN A 130 -18.78 -13.85 -0.59
N LEU A 131 -17.52 -13.86 -0.18
CA LEU A 131 -16.38 -14.12 -1.07
C LEU A 131 -16.48 -15.47 -1.77
N LEU A 132 -16.88 -16.53 -1.05
CA LEU A 132 -17.04 -17.86 -1.63
C LEU A 132 -18.28 -17.98 -2.52
N LYS A 133 -19.34 -17.23 -2.21
CA LYS A 133 -20.59 -17.24 -2.97
C LYS A 133 -20.44 -16.51 -4.31
N HIS A 134 -19.82 -15.33 -4.32
CA HIS A 134 -19.57 -14.52 -5.52
C HIS A 134 -18.12 -14.05 -5.63
N PRO A 135 -17.15 -14.97 -5.85
CA PRO A 135 -15.72 -14.63 -5.90
C PRO A 135 -15.37 -13.61 -7.00
N GLY A 136 -16.13 -13.61 -8.10
CA GLY A 136 -15.95 -12.66 -9.20
C GLY A 136 -16.15 -11.20 -8.76
N SER A 137 -17.17 -10.93 -7.96
CA SER A 137 -17.44 -9.58 -7.42
C SER A 137 -16.28 -9.09 -6.54
N ALA A 138 -15.75 -9.96 -5.67
CA ALA A 138 -14.64 -9.63 -4.80
C ALA A 138 -13.34 -9.36 -5.58
N VAL A 139 -13.04 -10.19 -6.59
CA VAL A 139 -11.88 -9.97 -7.48
C VAL A 139 -12.04 -8.66 -8.23
N GLU A 140 -13.21 -8.39 -8.80
CA GLU A 140 -13.47 -7.16 -9.55
C GLU A 140 -13.37 -5.92 -8.68
N ALA A 141 -13.89 -5.94 -7.43
CA ALA A 141 -13.74 -4.85 -6.48
C ALA A 141 -12.26 -4.53 -6.23
N THR A 142 -11.44 -5.56 -6.00
CA THR A 142 -9.98 -5.41 -5.78
C THR A 142 -9.27 -4.90 -7.02
N MET A 143 -9.59 -5.44 -8.19
CA MET A 143 -8.99 -5.02 -9.46
C MET A 143 -9.32 -3.58 -9.80
N ASN A 144 -10.58 -3.17 -9.59
CA ASN A 144 -11.01 -1.79 -9.80
C ASN A 144 -10.26 -0.80 -8.89
N ASN A 145 -10.03 -1.17 -7.64
CA ASN A 145 -9.28 -0.33 -6.71
C ASN A 145 -7.77 -0.30 -6.99
N ALA A 146 -7.23 -1.36 -7.60
CA ALA A 146 -5.80 -1.54 -7.83
C ALA A 146 -5.33 -1.23 -9.26
N TYR A 147 -6.23 -1.04 -10.24
CA TYR A 147 -5.85 -0.97 -11.65
C TYR A 147 -4.83 0.12 -11.96
N GLY A 148 -4.89 1.26 -11.28
CA GLY A 148 -3.99 2.39 -11.52
C GLY A 148 -2.52 2.09 -11.23
N TRP A 149 -2.22 1.04 -10.44
CA TRP A 149 -0.85 0.58 -10.19
C TRP A 149 -0.25 -0.17 -11.39
N PHE A 150 -1.08 -0.63 -12.32
CA PHE A 150 -0.68 -1.45 -13.48
C PHE A 150 -1.04 -0.80 -14.81
N TYR A 151 -1.78 0.29 -14.79
CA TYR A 151 -2.24 0.97 -16.00
C TYR A 151 -1.28 2.08 -16.40
N GLN A 152 -0.81 2.02 -17.65
CA GLN A 152 0.28 2.87 -18.12
C GLN A 152 -0.11 4.34 -18.33
N GLU A 153 -1.39 4.62 -18.59
CA GLU A 153 -1.87 6.00 -18.86
C GLU A 153 -2.24 6.77 -17.59
N GLY A 154 -2.26 6.09 -16.44
CA GLY A 154 -2.53 6.72 -15.14
C GLY A 154 -1.35 7.58 -14.68
N TYR A 155 -1.39 8.87 -14.97
CA TYR A 155 -0.38 9.82 -14.50
C TYR A 155 -0.78 10.45 -13.18
N ALA A 156 0.03 10.29 -12.18
CA ALA A 156 -0.02 11.14 -11.01
C ALA A 156 1.02 12.26 -11.13
N HIS A 157 0.64 13.38 -11.69
CA HIS A 157 1.52 14.56 -11.80
C HIS A 157 1.60 15.40 -10.52
N ASN A 158 1.41 14.79 -9.36
CA ASN A 158 1.11 15.51 -8.14
C ASN A 158 2.30 15.71 -7.18
N TYR A 159 3.54 15.58 -7.63
CA TYR A 159 4.69 15.71 -6.72
C TYR A 159 5.00 17.16 -6.28
N LEU A 160 4.37 18.14 -6.88
CA LEU A 160 4.55 19.54 -6.53
C LEU A 160 3.22 20.19 -6.12
N MET A 161 2.35 19.42 -5.50
CA MET A 161 1.12 19.99 -4.96
C MET A 161 1.42 21.07 -3.96
N THR A 162 0.78 22.20 -4.16
CA THR A 162 0.57 23.16 -3.08
C THR A 162 -0.18 22.39 -1.99
N PRO A 163 0.30 22.35 -0.74
CA PRO A 163 -0.44 21.73 0.32
C PRO A 163 -1.78 22.46 0.47
N THR A 164 -2.82 21.87 -0.11
CA THR A 164 -4.20 22.27 0.16
C THR A 164 -4.63 21.46 1.36
N ILE A 165 -4.96 22.17 2.41
CA ILE A 165 -5.47 21.58 3.63
C ILE A 165 -6.97 21.78 3.58
N ASP A 166 -7.67 20.80 3.03
CA ASP A 166 -9.12 20.80 2.98
C ASP A 166 -9.72 20.55 4.37
N GLY A 167 -10.50 21.54 4.84
CA GLY A 167 -11.58 21.34 5.80
C GLY A 167 -11.25 20.95 7.24
N GLN A 168 -9.99 20.78 7.61
CA GLN A 168 -9.63 20.53 9.00
C GLN A 168 -9.21 21.81 9.71
N GLU A 169 -9.73 22.03 10.91
CA GLU A 169 -9.25 23.06 11.82
C GLU A 169 -7.78 22.79 12.16
N ILE A 170 -6.88 23.48 11.47
CA ILE A 170 -5.46 23.35 11.71
C ILE A 170 -5.07 24.37 12.75
N ARG A 171 -4.52 23.88 13.86
CA ARG A 171 -3.92 24.73 14.90
C ARG A 171 -2.68 25.47 14.44
N TRP A 172 -2.16 25.16 13.25
CA TRP A 172 -0.90 25.70 12.72
C TRP A 172 -1.16 26.33 11.35
N GLU A 173 -0.82 27.59 11.21
CA GLU A 173 -0.79 28.25 9.91
C GLU A 173 0.40 27.72 9.11
N ILE A 174 0.14 26.96 8.05
CA ILE A 174 1.19 26.49 7.14
C ILE A 174 1.44 27.60 6.12
N VAL A 175 2.43 28.42 6.40
CA VAL A 175 2.84 29.50 5.49
C VAL A 175 3.99 29.03 4.61
N GLN A 176 3.83 29.17 3.31
CA GLN A 176 4.93 28.94 2.37
C GLN A 176 5.90 30.11 2.41
N PRO A 177 7.20 29.90 2.72
CA PRO A 177 8.15 31.00 2.79
C PRO A 177 8.27 31.73 1.45
N GLU A 178 7.96 33.00 1.41
CA GLU A 178 8.08 33.87 0.20
C GLU A 178 9.50 33.88 -0.36
N LYS A 179 10.51 33.81 0.51
CA LYS A 179 11.93 33.74 0.12
C LYS A 179 12.26 32.54 -0.76
N LEU A 180 11.47 31.46 -0.70
CA LEU A 180 11.66 30.25 -1.50
C LEU A 180 10.72 30.18 -2.72
N ALA A 181 9.90 31.20 -2.95
CA ALA A 181 8.95 31.20 -4.08
C ALA A 181 9.65 31.05 -5.44
N GLY A 182 10.78 31.72 -5.65
CA GLY A 182 11.56 31.59 -6.88
C GLY A 182 12.14 30.20 -7.08
N VAL A 183 12.68 29.58 -6.02
CA VAL A 183 13.20 28.21 -6.06
C VAL A 183 12.09 27.24 -6.39
N ARG A 184 10.92 27.37 -5.78
CA ARG A 184 9.74 26.53 -6.02
C ARG A 184 9.28 26.61 -7.47
N GLN A 185 9.17 27.83 -8.03
CA GLN A 185 8.81 28.02 -9.44
C GLN A 185 9.82 27.35 -10.40
N VAL A 186 11.11 27.41 -10.10
CA VAL A 186 12.13 26.73 -10.90
C VAL A 186 11.95 25.21 -10.80
N MET A 187 11.76 24.67 -9.60
CA MET A 187 11.51 23.23 -9.39
C MET A 187 10.26 22.75 -10.13
N GLU A 188 9.16 23.52 -10.09
CA GLU A 188 7.94 23.20 -10.84
C GLU A 188 8.16 23.19 -12.36
N ARG A 189 8.91 24.16 -12.88
CA ARG A 189 9.25 24.19 -14.31
C ARG A 189 10.11 22.99 -14.71
N VAL A 190 11.12 22.67 -13.90
CA VAL A 190 11.99 21.51 -14.13
C VAL A 190 11.19 20.24 -14.10
N ALA A 191 10.34 20.02 -13.10
CA ALA A 191 9.50 18.84 -13.01
C ALA A 191 8.54 18.72 -14.21
N LYS A 192 7.87 19.82 -14.60
CA LYS A 192 7.03 19.87 -15.81
C LYS A 192 7.80 19.58 -17.11
N LEU A 193 9.06 19.97 -17.18
CA LEU A 193 9.93 19.66 -18.31
C LEU A 193 10.31 18.18 -18.31
N LEU A 194 10.75 17.65 -17.18
CA LEU A 194 11.14 16.24 -17.04
C LEU A 194 9.96 15.29 -17.33
N SER A 195 8.76 15.64 -16.90
CA SER A 195 7.56 14.84 -17.16
C SER A 195 7.18 14.77 -18.65
N ARG A 196 7.74 15.66 -19.49
CA ARG A 196 7.55 15.65 -20.96
C ARG A 196 8.67 14.92 -21.71
N VAL A 197 9.77 14.60 -21.02
CA VAL A 197 10.92 13.91 -21.64
C VAL A 197 10.60 12.43 -21.73
N PRO A 198 10.52 11.83 -22.94
CA PRO A 198 10.37 10.40 -23.09
C PRO A 198 11.46 9.64 -22.31
N VAL A 199 11.16 8.46 -21.83
CA VAL A 199 12.00 7.64 -20.96
C VAL A 199 12.06 8.16 -19.52
N VAL A 200 12.31 9.43 -19.25
CA VAL A 200 12.25 10.00 -17.88
C VAL A 200 10.84 9.89 -17.32
N ASN A 201 9.86 10.26 -18.10
CA ASN A 201 8.44 10.16 -17.77
C ASN A 201 8.00 8.71 -17.45
N TRP A 202 8.62 7.69 -18.08
CA TRP A 202 8.29 6.29 -17.77
C TRP A 202 8.57 5.93 -16.31
N PHE A 203 9.65 6.44 -15.74
CA PHE A 203 9.98 6.19 -14.33
C PHE A 203 9.05 6.92 -13.33
N GLU A 204 8.30 7.90 -13.80
CA GLU A 204 7.27 8.59 -13.04
C GLU A 204 5.90 7.89 -13.13
N ASN A 205 5.77 6.91 -14.04
CA ASN A 205 4.54 6.18 -14.28
C ASN A 205 4.45 4.92 -13.40
N ALA A 206 3.42 4.85 -12.55
CA ALA A 206 3.19 3.72 -11.65
C ALA A 206 3.08 2.39 -12.40
N GLY A 207 2.32 2.36 -13.51
CA GLY A 207 2.16 1.17 -14.32
C GLY A 207 3.48 0.69 -14.90
N PHE A 208 4.29 1.60 -15.46
CA PHE A 208 5.59 1.23 -16.03
C PHE A 208 6.51 0.61 -14.98
N VAL A 209 6.69 1.25 -13.81
CA VAL A 209 7.60 0.73 -12.78
C VAL A 209 7.10 -0.57 -12.16
N SER A 210 5.78 -0.75 -12.04
CA SER A 210 5.18 -2.02 -11.62
C SER A 210 5.50 -3.14 -12.57
N TRP A 211 5.25 -2.95 -13.86
CA TRP A 211 5.54 -3.95 -14.89
C TRP A 211 7.03 -4.24 -15.01
N MET A 212 7.89 -3.23 -14.93
CA MET A 212 9.34 -3.44 -14.96
C MET A 212 9.82 -4.28 -13.78
N THR A 213 9.25 -4.10 -12.59
CA THR A 213 9.56 -4.91 -11.41
C THR A 213 9.12 -6.36 -11.58
N ILE A 214 7.90 -6.58 -12.08
CA ILE A 214 7.37 -7.93 -12.36
C ILE A 214 8.18 -8.62 -13.45
N LEU A 215 8.50 -7.92 -14.54
CA LEU A 215 9.29 -8.46 -15.64
C LEU A 215 10.71 -8.83 -15.21
N ALA A 216 11.36 -8.01 -14.38
CA ALA A 216 12.68 -8.33 -13.82
C ALA A 216 12.62 -9.65 -13.03
N ALA A 217 11.62 -9.81 -12.17
CA ALA A 217 11.43 -11.05 -11.41
C ALA A 217 11.15 -12.25 -12.33
N ALA A 218 10.30 -12.09 -13.36
CA ALA A 218 9.98 -13.13 -14.33
C ALA A 218 11.23 -13.58 -15.13
N VAL A 219 12.07 -12.63 -15.56
CA VAL A 219 13.33 -12.93 -16.25
C VAL A 219 14.27 -13.75 -15.35
N TRP A 220 14.42 -13.38 -14.09
CA TRP A 220 15.27 -14.12 -13.15
C TRP A 220 14.74 -15.50 -12.80
N ILE A 221 13.43 -15.69 -12.76
CA ILE A 221 12.80 -17.02 -12.59
C ILE A 221 13.07 -17.86 -13.84
N GLY A 222 12.75 -17.33 -15.03
CA GLY A 222 12.87 -18.04 -16.30
C GLY A 222 14.32 -18.41 -16.66
N SER A 223 15.29 -17.56 -16.33
CA SER A 223 16.71 -17.82 -16.53
C SER A 223 17.37 -18.67 -15.44
N GLY A 224 16.63 -19.13 -14.43
CA GLY A 224 17.15 -19.92 -13.31
C GLY A 224 18.00 -19.10 -12.32
N ARG A 225 18.07 -17.79 -12.46
CA ARG A 225 18.93 -16.89 -11.65
C ARG A 225 18.22 -16.42 -10.38
N LYS A 226 17.60 -17.34 -9.67
CA LYS A 226 16.76 -17.08 -8.49
C LYS A 226 17.43 -16.26 -7.38
N LYS A 227 18.77 -16.23 -7.31
CA LYS A 227 19.50 -15.42 -6.31
C LYS A 227 19.19 -13.92 -6.42
N TYR A 228 18.86 -13.42 -7.62
CA TYR A 228 18.52 -12.02 -7.84
C TYR A 228 17.10 -11.66 -7.41
N LEU A 229 16.20 -12.66 -7.25
CA LEU A 229 14.85 -12.44 -6.73
C LEU A 229 14.84 -11.78 -5.34
N LEU A 230 15.89 -12.05 -4.55
CA LEU A 230 16.01 -11.43 -3.23
C LEU A 230 16.10 -9.89 -3.32
N SER A 231 16.67 -9.36 -4.41
CA SER A 231 16.74 -7.91 -4.66
C SER A 231 15.40 -7.32 -5.10
N ALA A 232 14.58 -8.08 -5.84
CA ALA A 232 13.24 -7.65 -6.24
C ALA A 232 12.18 -7.85 -5.15
N LEU A 233 12.42 -8.75 -4.18
CA LEU A 233 11.44 -9.12 -3.18
C LEU A 233 10.86 -7.91 -2.40
N PRO A 234 11.64 -6.96 -1.90
CA PRO A 234 11.09 -5.79 -1.22
C PRO A 234 10.17 -4.95 -2.11
N LEU A 235 10.48 -4.87 -3.41
CA LEU A 235 9.70 -4.11 -4.38
C LEU A 235 8.40 -4.83 -4.75
N LEU A 236 8.44 -6.15 -4.95
CA LEU A 236 7.25 -6.97 -5.17
C LEU A 236 6.30 -6.89 -3.98
N VAL A 237 6.86 -6.86 -2.77
CA VAL A 237 6.05 -6.67 -1.56
C VAL A 237 5.47 -5.26 -1.47
N ALA A 238 6.23 -4.23 -1.86
CA ALA A 238 5.69 -2.88 -1.93
C ALA A 238 4.52 -2.80 -2.93
N LEU A 239 4.62 -3.46 -4.09
CA LEU A 239 3.51 -3.57 -5.04
C LEU A 239 2.32 -4.33 -4.46
N LEU A 240 2.57 -5.45 -3.77
CA LEU A 240 1.51 -6.19 -3.10
C LEU A 240 0.80 -5.35 -2.04
N VAL A 241 1.54 -4.54 -1.28
CA VAL A 241 0.96 -3.59 -0.33
C VAL A 241 0.11 -2.54 -1.05
N CYS A 242 0.55 -2.03 -2.20
CA CYS A 242 -0.25 -1.11 -3.01
C CYS A 242 -1.57 -1.75 -3.47
N VAL A 243 -1.58 -3.04 -3.82
CA VAL A 243 -2.80 -3.77 -4.19
C VAL A 243 -3.69 -4.05 -2.97
N ALA A 244 -3.07 -4.39 -1.84
CA ALA A 244 -3.76 -4.78 -0.61
C ALA A 244 -4.21 -3.61 0.27
N SER A 245 -3.69 -2.42 0.04
CA SER A 245 -4.03 -1.23 0.82
C SER A 245 -4.96 -0.33 0.00
N PRO A 246 -5.82 0.45 0.66
CA PRO A 246 -6.75 1.38 0.02
C PRO A 246 -6.04 2.60 -0.52
N THR A 247 -5.06 2.38 -1.29
CA THR A 247 -4.35 3.48 -1.88
C THR A 247 -5.15 3.99 -3.05
N PHE A 248 -5.35 5.30 -3.06
CA PHE A 248 -5.88 5.97 -4.24
C PHE A 248 -5.10 5.53 -5.47
N ASN A 249 -5.79 5.02 -6.46
CA ASN A 249 -5.26 4.95 -7.79
C ASN A 249 -4.66 6.31 -8.13
N TYR A 250 -3.42 6.38 -8.60
CA TYR A 250 -2.66 7.60 -8.91
C TYR A 250 -1.90 8.28 -7.76
N GLN A 251 -1.94 7.81 -6.52
CA GLN A 251 -1.11 8.37 -5.46
C GLN A 251 0.31 7.82 -5.48
N VAL A 252 1.18 8.47 -6.22
CA VAL A 252 2.59 8.09 -6.44
C VAL A 252 3.37 7.86 -5.14
N ARG A 253 3.00 8.53 -4.05
CA ARG A 253 3.71 8.41 -2.75
C ARG A 253 3.86 6.97 -2.26
N TYR A 254 2.92 6.10 -2.56
CA TYR A 254 2.93 4.71 -2.09
C TYR A 254 3.86 3.82 -2.92
N ILE A 255 4.02 4.12 -4.21
CA ILE A 255 4.89 3.36 -5.13
C ILE A 255 6.28 3.99 -5.27
N MET A 256 6.53 5.15 -4.67
CA MET A 256 7.85 5.82 -4.69
C MET A 256 9.05 4.90 -4.43
N PRO A 257 9.03 3.99 -3.43
CA PRO A 257 10.15 3.07 -3.22
C PRO A 257 10.46 2.23 -4.45
N VAL A 258 9.43 1.80 -5.19
CA VAL A 258 9.59 1.03 -6.44
C VAL A 258 10.15 1.92 -7.54
N MET A 259 9.61 3.14 -7.70
CA MET A 259 10.06 4.11 -8.71
C MET A 259 11.56 4.43 -8.58
N PHE A 260 12.05 4.68 -7.37
CA PHE A 260 13.45 4.97 -7.12
C PHE A 260 14.37 3.75 -7.31
N CYS A 261 13.85 2.54 -7.16
CA CYS A 261 14.66 1.32 -7.25
C CYS A 261 14.68 0.70 -8.65
N VAL A 262 13.66 0.92 -9.49
CA VAL A 262 13.59 0.35 -10.85
C VAL A 262 14.82 0.70 -11.71
N PRO A 263 15.38 1.92 -11.69
CA PRO A 263 16.61 2.23 -12.42
C PRO A 263 17.81 1.34 -12.07
N TYR A 264 17.85 0.79 -10.85
CA TYR A 264 18.88 -0.16 -10.41
C TYR A 264 18.56 -1.60 -10.83
N LEU A 265 17.27 -1.97 -10.97
CA LEU A 265 16.90 -3.31 -11.44
C LEU A 265 17.32 -3.55 -12.88
N LEU A 266 17.21 -2.54 -13.75
CA LEU A 266 17.53 -2.68 -15.18
C LEU A 266 18.96 -3.13 -15.43
N PRO A 267 20.01 -2.46 -14.89
CA PRO A 267 21.39 -2.94 -15.02
C PRO A 267 21.59 -4.34 -14.42
N MET A 268 20.92 -4.67 -13.31
CA MET A 268 21.01 -5.99 -12.70
C MET A 268 20.42 -7.08 -13.59
N VAL A 269 19.32 -6.82 -14.28
CA VAL A 269 18.74 -7.74 -15.27
C VAL A 269 19.73 -7.93 -16.42
N LEU A 270 20.26 -6.85 -16.99
CA LEU A 270 21.24 -6.92 -18.10
C LEU A 270 22.52 -7.68 -17.73
N GLN A 271 23.06 -7.46 -16.53
CA GLN A 271 24.22 -8.20 -16.04
C GLN A 271 23.92 -9.67 -15.74
N SER A 272 22.67 -9.98 -15.55
CA SER A 272 22.25 -11.34 -15.24
C SER A 272 21.93 -12.17 -16.50
N LEU A 273 21.75 -11.57 -17.65
CA LEU A 273 21.57 -12.26 -18.93
C LEU A 273 22.90 -12.74 -19.49
#